data_c9a1385aa9c5a973f0564a6a09670e06
#
_entry.id   c9a1385aa9c5a973f0564a6a09670e06
#
_cell.length_a   1.000
_cell.length_b   1.000
_cell.length_c   1.000
_cell.angle_alpha   90.00
_cell.angle_beta   90.00
_cell.angle_gamma   90.00
#
_symmetry.space_group_name_H-M   'P 1'
#
loop_
_entity.id
_entity.type
_entity.pdbx_description
1 polymer ?
#
loop_
_entity_poly.entity_id
_entity_poly.type
_entity_poly.pdbx_seq_one_letter_code
_entity_poly.pdbx_strand_id
1 'polypeptide(L)'
;MKTPICDFVNNYAKSDAARLHMPGHKGVSVLGCESLDITEITGADELFAPDGIIAESERNASRLFGADTFYSAGGSTLCIQVMLYLLAADFCERRNGETCRFDSPDEQNASPLILAGRNAHRSFIHAAALLDFDIEWLYGNSDYLSCKIHAEDLEKAIIESHPTAVYLTNPDYLGNLLDIQSLASVCKKHNVLLAIDNAHGAYLRFLEPSLHPIDLGADLCCDSAHKTLPVLTGGAYLHLSDSLNQVWKNDVKHFMEYFSSTSPSYLIMASLDAANEVLDTTFRNSLSECIQRVDGLKNTLVQYGYTILSGEPMKITISTKEFGYTGNEIANLLMECDIYPEFYDSDYIVLMPSPYNTKDDLKRLETCLCGIERKPILVNKPPKLEQSKKAMNVRQALFSSSITLDVSKSLGQVCSSVTVSCPPAILPVIPGEVISESSIEVMKYYGIETVRVVKE
;
A
#
# COMPACT_ATOMS: atom_id res chain seq x y z
N MET A 1 5.20 -27.32 0.47
CA MET A 1 4.69 -26.84 1.79
C MET A 1 3.26 -27.34 1.97
N LYS A 2 2.75 -27.52 3.22
CA LYS A 2 1.32 -27.86 3.42
C LYS A 2 0.45 -26.61 3.29
N THR A 3 -0.78 -26.80 2.84
CA THR A 3 -1.80 -25.76 2.69
C THR A 3 -3.01 -26.08 3.58
N PRO A 4 -2.88 -25.94 4.92
CA PRO A 4 -3.84 -26.48 5.88
C PRO A 4 -5.24 -25.86 5.75
N ILE A 5 -5.35 -24.56 5.41
CA ILE A 5 -6.64 -23.91 5.19
C ILE A 5 -7.30 -24.44 3.91
N CYS A 6 -6.54 -24.52 2.82
CA CYS A 6 -7.04 -25.08 1.56
C CYS A 6 -7.47 -26.54 1.71
N ASP A 7 -6.68 -27.35 2.40
CA ASP A 7 -6.99 -28.77 2.64
C ASP A 7 -8.29 -28.92 3.42
N PHE A 8 -8.47 -28.14 4.49
CA PHE A 8 -9.68 -28.13 5.28
C PHE A 8 -10.92 -27.73 4.45
N VAL A 9 -10.86 -26.57 3.79
CA VAL A 9 -11.97 -26.02 3.02
C VAL A 9 -12.37 -26.95 1.87
N ASN A 10 -11.40 -27.53 1.15
CA ASN A 10 -11.66 -28.48 0.07
C ASN A 10 -12.27 -29.79 0.57
N ASN A 11 -11.81 -30.32 1.71
CA ASN A 11 -12.37 -31.52 2.31
C ASN A 11 -13.80 -31.27 2.80
N TYR A 12 -14.04 -30.12 3.44
CA TYR A 12 -15.37 -29.72 3.88
C TYR A 12 -16.33 -29.53 2.70
N ALA A 13 -15.88 -28.90 1.61
CA ALA A 13 -16.70 -28.70 0.42
C ALA A 13 -17.15 -30.02 -0.24
N LYS A 14 -16.33 -31.08 -0.13
CA LYS A 14 -16.62 -32.45 -0.65
C LYS A 14 -17.42 -33.34 0.31
N SER A 15 -17.64 -32.91 1.54
CA SER A 15 -18.36 -33.68 2.54
C SER A 15 -19.88 -33.59 2.36
N ASP A 16 -20.62 -34.57 2.90
CA ASP A 16 -22.09 -34.56 2.95
C ASP A 16 -22.62 -33.79 4.17
N ALA A 17 -21.84 -32.88 4.74
CA ALA A 17 -22.21 -32.15 5.94
C ALA A 17 -23.43 -31.23 5.69
N ALA A 18 -24.42 -31.33 6.56
CA ALA A 18 -25.55 -30.40 6.56
C ALA A 18 -25.10 -29.02 7.09
N ARG A 19 -25.10 -28.02 6.25
CA ARG A 19 -24.62 -26.66 6.56
C ARG A 19 -25.67 -25.84 7.28
N LEU A 20 -25.87 -26.08 8.59
CA LEU A 20 -26.79 -25.31 9.43
C LEU A 20 -26.15 -24.09 10.10
N HIS A 21 -24.93 -23.72 9.67
CA HIS A 21 -24.17 -22.56 10.09
C HIS A 21 -24.13 -21.49 8.96
N MET A 22 -23.59 -20.30 9.22
CA MET A 22 -23.28 -19.30 8.19
C MET A 22 -22.20 -19.83 7.22
N PRO A 23 -22.10 -19.34 5.98
CA PRO A 23 -22.92 -18.27 5.35
C PRO A 23 -24.32 -18.74 4.91
N GLY A 24 -25.21 -17.77 4.59
CA GLY A 24 -26.61 -18.02 4.23
C GLY A 24 -26.83 -18.82 2.96
N HIS A 25 -25.90 -18.85 2.01
CA HIS A 25 -25.96 -19.61 0.75
C HIS A 25 -25.80 -21.14 0.95
N LYS A 26 -25.35 -21.59 2.12
CA LYS A 26 -25.22 -23.02 2.46
C LYS A 26 -24.40 -23.86 1.47
N GLY A 27 -23.47 -23.22 0.73
CA GLY A 27 -22.68 -23.86 -0.32
C GLY A 27 -23.41 -24.05 -1.66
N VAL A 28 -24.63 -23.53 -1.80
CA VAL A 28 -25.35 -23.55 -3.08
C VAL A 28 -24.69 -22.58 -4.04
N SER A 29 -24.32 -23.08 -5.22
CA SER A 29 -23.57 -22.31 -6.21
C SER A 29 -24.40 -21.20 -6.84
N VAL A 30 -23.93 -19.96 -6.70
CA VAL A 30 -24.44 -18.76 -7.37
C VAL A 30 -23.30 -18.11 -8.19
N LEU A 31 -22.11 -18.00 -7.61
CA LEU A 31 -20.88 -17.50 -8.25
C LEU A 31 -19.89 -18.61 -8.64
N GLY A 32 -20.08 -19.81 -8.07
CA GLY A 32 -19.21 -20.97 -8.32
C GLY A 32 -18.19 -21.26 -7.20
N CYS A 33 -18.03 -20.39 -6.22
CA CYS A 33 -17.08 -20.56 -5.13
C CYS A 33 -17.72 -20.82 -3.75
N GLU A 34 -19.03 -20.81 -3.64
CA GLU A 34 -19.78 -20.86 -2.37
C GLU A 34 -19.56 -22.16 -1.59
N SER A 35 -19.21 -23.25 -2.27
CA SER A 35 -18.87 -24.50 -1.59
C SER A 35 -17.62 -24.39 -0.73
N LEU A 36 -16.72 -23.47 -1.09
CA LEU A 36 -15.45 -23.18 -0.41
C LEU A 36 -15.56 -22.04 0.60
N ASP A 37 -16.66 -21.27 0.56
CA ASP A 37 -16.91 -20.17 1.49
C ASP A 37 -17.56 -20.70 2.76
N ILE A 38 -16.84 -20.56 3.87
CA ILE A 38 -17.21 -21.06 5.19
C ILE A 38 -17.04 -19.96 6.25
N THR A 39 -17.40 -20.25 7.48
CA THR A 39 -17.13 -19.43 8.66
C THR A 39 -16.31 -20.24 9.67
N GLU A 40 -16.15 -19.72 10.88
CA GLU A 40 -15.46 -20.31 12.03
C GLU A 40 -16.23 -21.54 12.57
N ILE A 41 -16.25 -22.62 11.80
CA ILE A 41 -16.80 -23.91 12.24
C ILE A 41 -15.72 -24.73 12.93
N THR A 42 -16.11 -25.75 13.66
CA THR A 42 -15.17 -26.65 14.37
C THR A 42 -14.08 -27.17 13.44
N GLY A 43 -12.84 -26.86 13.76
CA GLY A 43 -11.65 -27.22 12.98
C GLY A 43 -11.24 -26.20 11.89
N ALA A 44 -12.06 -25.18 11.63
CA ALA A 44 -11.70 -24.13 10.67
C ALA A 44 -10.75 -23.07 11.24
N ASP A 45 -10.55 -23.04 12.58
CA ASP A 45 -9.77 -22.03 13.29
C ASP A 45 -10.44 -20.64 13.28
N GLU A 46 -9.85 -19.64 13.91
CA GLU A 46 -10.33 -18.26 13.99
C GLU A 46 -9.18 -17.28 13.68
N LEU A 47 -9.41 -16.31 12.79
CA LEU A 47 -8.34 -15.43 12.30
C LEU A 47 -7.68 -14.60 13.41
N PHE A 48 -8.46 -14.13 14.41
CA PHE A 48 -7.93 -13.21 15.44
C PHE A 48 -7.46 -13.93 16.72
N ALA A 49 -7.78 -15.23 16.86
CA ALA A 49 -7.29 -16.09 17.93
C ALA A 49 -6.82 -17.45 17.37
N PRO A 50 -5.91 -17.48 16.39
CA PRO A 50 -5.58 -18.69 15.67
C PRO A 50 -4.76 -19.64 16.54
N ASP A 51 -5.21 -20.90 16.65
CA ASP A 51 -4.49 -22.00 17.33
C ASP A 51 -4.36 -23.27 16.47
N GLY A 52 -4.99 -23.27 15.29
CA GLY A 52 -5.13 -24.39 14.38
C GLY A 52 -4.50 -24.16 12.98
N ILE A 53 -5.34 -24.34 11.96
CA ILE A 53 -4.91 -24.32 10.55
C ILE A 53 -4.47 -22.93 10.07
N ILE A 54 -5.07 -21.87 10.59
CA ILE A 54 -4.67 -20.49 10.26
C ILE A 54 -3.31 -20.21 10.89
N ALA A 55 -3.11 -20.56 12.17
CA ALA A 55 -1.81 -20.42 12.82
C ALA A 55 -0.70 -21.23 12.11
N GLU A 56 -1.00 -22.43 11.61
CA GLU A 56 -0.02 -23.24 10.84
C GLU A 56 0.31 -22.54 9.51
N SER A 57 -0.69 -22.00 8.82
CA SER A 57 -0.51 -21.30 7.55
C SER A 57 0.29 -20.00 7.71
N GLU A 58 0.03 -19.22 8.76
CA GLU A 58 0.81 -18.00 9.08
C GLU A 58 2.26 -18.32 9.47
N ARG A 59 2.51 -19.44 10.18
CA ARG A 59 3.89 -19.91 10.41
C ARG A 59 4.60 -20.28 9.11
N ASN A 60 3.88 -20.81 8.12
CA ASN A 60 4.42 -21.07 6.79
C ASN A 60 4.82 -19.77 6.09
N ALA A 61 3.94 -18.75 6.10
CA ALA A 61 4.23 -17.44 5.58
C ALA A 61 5.43 -16.78 6.31
N SER A 62 5.47 -16.87 7.64
CA SER A 62 6.58 -16.32 8.46
C SER A 62 7.94 -16.90 8.05
N ARG A 63 8.01 -18.22 7.76
CA ARG A 63 9.24 -18.84 7.24
C ARG A 63 9.64 -18.30 5.86
N LEU A 64 8.68 -18.05 4.99
CA LEU A 64 8.92 -17.54 3.63
C LEU A 64 9.42 -16.09 3.65
N PHE A 65 8.82 -15.27 4.49
CA PHE A 65 9.16 -13.84 4.60
C PHE A 65 10.31 -13.57 5.58
N GLY A 66 10.66 -14.51 6.46
CA GLY A 66 11.72 -14.33 7.45
C GLY A 66 11.39 -13.33 8.55
N ALA A 67 10.10 -13.19 8.87
CA ALA A 67 9.57 -12.29 9.88
C ALA A 67 8.26 -12.86 10.44
N ASP A 68 7.80 -12.41 11.60
CA ASP A 68 6.46 -12.74 12.05
C ASP A 68 5.43 -12.14 11.08
N THR A 69 4.69 -13.02 10.40
CA THR A 69 3.80 -12.66 9.30
C THR A 69 2.37 -13.04 9.63
N PHE A 70 1.48 -12.07 9.57
CA PHE A 70 0.07 -12.20 9.91
C PHE A 70 -0.81 -11.94 8.70
N TYR A 71 -1.86 -12.75 8.53
CA TYR A 71 -2.82 -12.61 7.44
C TYR A 71 -3.81 -11.48 7.70
N SER A 72 -4.10 -10.74 6.65
CA SER A 72 -5.20 -9.78 6.59
C SER A 72 -6.16 -10.15 5.46
N ALA A 73 -7.44 -10.29 5.78
CA ALA A 73 -8.54 -10.36 4.81
C ALA A 73 -9.15 -8.98 4.53
N GLY A 74 -8.64 -7.93 5.17
CA GLY A 74 -9.05 -6.53 5.01
C GLY A 74 -8.07 -5.67 4.18
N GLY A 75 -7.18 -6.32 3.41
CA GLY A 75 -6.15 -5.66 2.62
C GLY A 75 -5.06 -4.99 3.47
N SER A 76 -4.13 -4.30 2.81
CA SER A 76 -3.09 -3.51 3.49
C SER A 76 -3.68 -2.34 4.29
N THR A 77 -4.90 -1.93 4.03
CA THR A 77 -5.58 -0.90 4.85
C THR A 77 -5.66 -1.33 6.32
N LEU A 78 -6.08 -2.57 6.59
CA LEU A 78 -6.09 -3.13 7.95
C LEU A 78 -4.65 -3.21 8.51
N CYS A 79 -3.69 -3.67 7.73
CA CYS A 79 -2.30 -3.73 8.16
C CYS A 79 -1.73 -2.36 8.54
N ILE A 80 -2.01 -1.32 7.75
CA ILE A 80 -1.58 0.06 8.04
C ILE A 80 -2.20 0.57 9.35
N GLN A 81 -3.49 0.30 9.59
CA GLN A 81 -4.16 0.67 10.84
C GLN A 81 -3.49 0.01 12.05
N VAL A 82 -3.15 -1.26 11.94
CA VAL A 82 -2.47 -2.01 12.99
C VAL A 82 -1.02 -1.55 13.18
N MET A 83 -0.28 -1.28 12.10
CA MET A 83 1.06 -0.68 12.21
C MET A 83 1.02 0.62 13.00
N LEU A 84 0.10 1.54 12.69
CA LEU A 84 -0.02 2.80 13.43
C LEU A 84 -0.44 2.55 14.88
N TYR A 85 -1.34 1.61 15.14
CA TYR A 85 -1.73 1.26 16.50
C TYR A 85 -0.52 0.76 17.33
N LEU A 86 0.32 -0.11 16.75
CA LEU A 86 1.55 -0.58 17.38
C LEU A 86 2.53 0.56 17.68
N LEU A 87 2.67 1.53 16.76
CA LEU A 87 3.50 2.71 16.96
C LEU A 87 2.96 3.61 18.09
N ALA A 88 1.64 3.72 18.24
CA ALA A 88 1.02 4.42 19.36
C ALA A 88 1.27 3.70 20.69
N ALA A 89 1.15 2.37 20.68
CA ALA A 89 1.42 1.54 21.87
C ALA A 89 2.89 1.68 22.33
N ASP A 90 3.86 1.66 21.39
CA ASP A 90 5.28 1.90 21.66
C ASP A 90 5.52 3.27 22.32
N PHE A 91 4.90 4.30 21.76
CA PHE A 91 5.00 5.65 22.32
C PHE A 91 4.52 5.70 23.77
N CYS A 92 3.41 5.01 24.07
CA CYS A 92 2.87 4.94 25.44
C CYS A 92 3.79 4.18 26.40
N GLU A 93 4.36 3.05 25.97
CA GLU A 93 5.28 2.25 26.81
C GLU A 93 6.58 3.00 27.12
N ARG A 94 7.17 3.68 26.13
CA ARG A 94 8.44 4.45 26.32
C ARG A 94 8.29 5.61 27.29
N ARG A 95 7.09 6.12 27.52
CA ARG A 95 6.79 7.19 28.49
C ARG A 95 6.58 6.71 29.93
N ASN A 96 7.13 5.56 30.35
CA ASN A 96 7.15 5.00 31.71
C ASN A 96 5.85 4.35 32.22
N GLY A 97 5.08 3.71 31.36
CA GLY A 97 3.87 3.00 31.82
C GLY A 97 2.81 3.91 32.43
N GLU A 98 2.95 5.22 32.36
CA GLU A 98 1.87 6.14 32.60
C GLU A 98 0.85 5.89 31.52
N THR A 99 -0.30 5.35 31.90
CA THR A 99 -1.43 5.14 31.03
C THR A 99 -1.65 6.40 30.21
N CYS A 100 -1.54 6.28 28.86
CA CYS A 100 -1.96 7.36 27.97
C CYS A 100 -3.42 7.65 28.28
N ARG A 101 -3.67 8.61 29.15
CA ARG A 101 -5.02 9.10 29.42
C ARG A 101 -5.35 10.04 28.27
N PHE A 102 -6.18 9.58 27.37
CA PHE A 102 -6.76 10.39 26.31
C PHE A 102 -7.64 11.55 26.83
N ASP A 103 -7.82 11.68 28.16
CA ASP A 103 -8.82 12.51 28.79
C ASP A 103 -8.27 13.72 29.60
N SER A 104 -6.98 14.05 29.51
CA SER A 104 -6.43 15.18 30.28
C SER A 104 -6.11 16.37 29.37
N PRO A 105 -6.68 17.57 29.61
CA PRO A 105 -6.40 18.78 28.83
C PRO A 105 -5.06 19.45 29.18
N ASP A 106 -4.25 18.87 30.02
CA ASP A 106 -2.97 19.46 30.45
C ASP A 106 -1.85 19.24 29.43
N GLU A 107 -1.01 20.23 29.26
CA GLU A 107 0.12 20.37 28.30
C GLU A 107 1.19 19.23 28.34
N GLN A 108 0.98 18.14 29.09
CA GLN A 108 1.86 16.98 29.18
C GLN A 108 1.43 15.80 28.29
N ASN A 109 0.30 15.88 27.59
CA ASN A 109 -0.17 14.85 26.67
C ASN A 109 0.25 15.16 25.23
N ALA A 110 1.53 14.96 24.91
CA ALA A 110 1.97 15.01 23.53
C ALA A 110 1.39 13.80 22.76
N SER A 111 0.71 14.05 21.65
CA SER A 111 0.32 13.00 20.69
C SER A 111 1.57 12.40 20.05
N PRO A 112 1.55 11.10 19.70
CA PRO A 112 2.67 10.52 18.97
C PRO A 112 2.85 11.24 17.62
N LEU A 113 4.07 11.60 17.27
CA LEU A 113 4.43 12.27 16.03
C LEU A 113 5.03 11.26 15.06
N ILE A 114 4.50 11.23 13.83
CA ILE A 114 5.05 10.43 12.73
C ILE A 114 5.62 11.33 11.64
N LEU A 115 6.88 11.09 11.26
CA LEU A 115 7.42 11.58 10.01
C LEU A 115 6.95 10.69 8.87
N ALA A 116 6.16 11.22 7.94
CA ALA A 116 5.58 10.44 6.85
C ALA A 116 5.97 10.97 5.48
N GLY A 117 6.26 10.07 4.54
CA GLY A 117 6.41 10.43 3.13
C GLY A 117 5.13 11.06 2.58
N ARG A 118 5.25 12.15 1.83
CA ARG A 118 4.10 12.91 1.28
C ARG A 118 3.24 12.08 0.33
N ASN A 119 3.74 10.95 -0.18
CA ASN A 119 3.04 9.97 -1.01
C ASN A 119 2.36 8.86 -0.20
N ALA A 120 2.17 9.04 1.10
CA ALA A 120 1.46 8.08 1.94
C ALA A 120 0.02 7.85 1.44
N HIS A 121 -0.39 6.60 1.40
CA HIS A 121 -1.72 6.22 0.96
C HIS A 121 -2.80 6.79 1.90
N ARG A 122 -4.00 7.07 1.37
CA ARG A 122 -5.14 7.59 2.17
C ARG A 122 -5.46 6.76 3.42
N SER A 123 -5.18 5.44 3.41
CA SER A 123 -5.36 4.58 4.59
C SER A 123 -4.51 5.03 5.78
N PHE A 124 -3.27 5.51 5.53
CA PHE A 124 -2.42 6.10 6.55
C PHE A 124 -3.07 7.35 7.16
N ILE A 125 -3.58 8.26 6.32
CA ILE A 125 -4.21 9.51 6.78
C ILE A 125 -5.46 9.23 7.61
N HIS A 126 -6.29 8.26 7.17
CA HIS A 126 -7.47 7.84 7.93
C HIS A 126 -7.09 7.20 9.26
N ALA A 127 -6.08 6.32 9.28
CA ALA A 127 -5.62 5.68 10.50
C ALA A 127 -5.01 6.70 11.47
N ALA A 128 -4.20 7.64 10.98
CA ALA A 128 -3.65 8.72 11.80
C ALA A 128 -4.74 9.60 12.45
N ALA A 129 -5.81 9.89 11.69
CA ALA A 129 -6.95 10.63 12.25
C ALA A 129 -7.73 9.84 13.30
N LEU A 130 -7.93 8.53 13.11
CA LEU A 130 -8.62 7.67 14.07
C LEU A 130 -7.83 7.52 15.37
N LEU A 131 -6.51 7.41 15.27
CA LEU A 131 -5.59 7.19 16.37
C LEU A 131 -4.98 8.47 16.95
N ASP A 132 -5.38 9.63 16.42
CA ASP A 132 -4.96 10.97 16.88
C ASP A 132 -3.45 11.22 16.84
N PHE A 133 -2.82 10.82 15.74
CA PHE A 133 -1.41 11.12 15.49
C PHE A 133 -1.20 12.54 14.96
N ASP A 134 -0.13 13.18 15.41
CA ASP A 134 0.45 14.30 14.69
C ASP A 134 1.33 13.80 13.54
N ILE A 135 1.27 14.51 12.41
CA ILE A 135 2.02 14.15 11.21
C ILE A 135 2.89 15.34 10.81
N GLU A 136 4.15 15.04 10.53
CA GLU A 136 5.07 15.91 9.81
C GLU A 136 5.47 15.25 8.49
N TRP A 137 5.36 16.03 7.40
CA TRP A 137 5.49 15.49 6.06
C TRP A 137 6.89 15.65 5.49
N LEU A 138 7.44 14.55 4.99
CA LEU A 138 8.65 14.52 4.19
C LEU A 138 8.28 14.70 2.70
N TYR A 139 8.77 15.76 2.08
CA TYR A 139 8.38 16.11 0.72
C TYR A 139 9.27 15.50 -0.37
N GLY A 140 10.41 14.94 -0.06
CA GLY A 140 11.35 14.46 -1.07
C GLY A 140 11.80 15.53 -2.06
N ASN A 141 12.77 15.19 -2.91
CA ASN A 141 13.35 16.14 -3.87
C ASN A 141 12.73 16.07 -5.27
N SER A 142 11.52 15.54 -5.43
CA SER A 142 10.99 15.21 -6.75
C SER A 142 9.51 15.49 -6.94
N ASP A 143 9.04 15.14 -8.10
CA ASP A 143 7.72 15.37 -8.67
C ASP A 143 6.57 14.77 -7.85
N TYR A 144 5.33 15.16 -8.14
CA TYR A 144 4.07 14.76 -7.49
C TYR A 144 3.80 13.27 -7.33
N LEU A 145 4.54 12.43 -8.00
CA LEU A 145 4.28 10.99 -8.09
C LEU A 145 5.31 10.18 -7.32
N SER A 146 6.35 10.82 -6.82
CA SER A 146 7.46 10.16 -6.13
C SER A 146 7.93 10.99 -4.93
N CYS A 147 8.12 10.34 -3.80
CA CYS A 147 8.67 10.95 -2.59
C CYS A 147 10.01 10.29 -2.28
N LYS A 148 11.07 10.69 -3.02
CA LYS A 148 12.42 10.19 -2.81
C LYS A 148 13.03 10.85 -1.57
N ILE A 149 13.22 10.08 -0.53
CA ILE A 149 13.82 10.51 0.73
C ILE A 149 15.24 9.95 0.81
N HIS A 150 16.21 10.81 1.05
CA HIS A 150 17.60 10.42 1.29
C HIS A 150 17.88 10.29 2.78
N ALA A 151 18.83 9.43 3.14
CA ALA A 151 19.15 9.16 4.54
C ALA A 151 19.57 10.42 5.31
N GLU A 152 20.31 11.31 4.68
CA GLU A 152 20.78 12.59 5.26
C GLU A 152 19.58 13.54 5.58
N ASP A 153 18.62 13.63 4.66
CA ASP A 153 17.42 14.47 4.84
C ASP A 153 16.54 13.88 5.95
N LEU A 154 16.39 12.54 5.98
CA LEU A 154 15.67 11.86 7.05
C LEU A 154 16.33 12.08 8.41
N GLU A 155 17.65 11.94 8.50
CA GLU A 155 18.38 12.14 9.76
C GLU A 155 18.19 13.56 10.30
N LYS A 156 18.29 14.57 9.41
CA LYS A 156 18.02 15.95 9.77
C LYS A 156 16.60 16.13 10.31
N ALA A 157 15.58 15.61 9.62
CA ALA A 157 14.20 15.70 10.05
C ALA A 157 13.97 15.00 11.41
N ILE A 158 14.58 13.84 11.65
CA ILE A 158 14.51 13.13 12.94
C ILE A 158 15.10 13.98 14.08
N ILE A 159 16.25 14.60 13.84
CA ILE A 159 16.92 15.46 14.85
C ILE A 159 16.09 16.71 15.16
N GLU A 160 15.43 17.29 14.15
CA GLU A 160 14.64 18.51 14.33
C GLU A 160 13.29 18.26 15.00
N SER A 161 12.62 17.16 14.68
CA SER A 161 11.23 16.91 15.13
C SER A 161 11.08 15.87 16.23
N HIS A 162 12.11 15.05 16.51
CA HIS A 162 12.06 13.98 17.51
C HIS A 162 10.83 13.06 17.39
N PRO A 163 10.59 12.44 16.21
CA PRO A 163 9.38 11.66 15.95
C PRO A 163 9.36 10.36 16.75
N THR A 164 8.17 9.82 16.96
CA THR A 164 7.96 8.46 17.48
C THR A 164 8.37 7.43 16.44
N ALA A 165 8.03 7.66 15.18
CA ALA A 165 8.28 6.73 14.08
C ALA A 165 8.40 7.45 12.73
N VAL A 166 8.96 6.72 11.77
CA VAL A 166 8.98 7.09 10.35
C VAL A 166 8.08 6.14 9.58
N TYR A 167 7.24 6.68 8.69
CA TYR A 167 6.37 5.91 7.78
C TYR A 167 6.64 6.29 6.34
N LEU A 168 7.02 5.32 5.51
CA LEU A 168 7.34 5.53 4.10
C LEU A 168 6.64 4.51 3.20
N THR A 169 6.39 4.88 1.95
CA THR A 169 5.85 4.00 0.91
C THR A 169 6.97 3.54 -0.01
N ASN A 170 7.13 2.23 -0.17
CA ASN A 170 8.17 1.62 -1.02
C ASN A 170 7.76 0.21 -1.49
N PRO A 171 7.67 -0.05 -2.82
CA PRO A 171 7.82 0.88 -3.93
C PRO A 171 6.72 1.95 -3.94
N ASP A 172 6.99 3.09 -4.56
CA ASP A 172 5.93 4.05 -4.85
C ASP A 172 5.08 3.61 -6.05
N TYR A 173 4.06 4.41 -6.38
CA TYR A 173 3.11 4.07 -7.44
C TYR A 173 3.75 3.99 -8.84
N LEU A 174 4.81 4.75 -9.10
CA LEU A 174 5.59 4.71 -10.34
C LEU A 174 6.66 3.61 -10.36
N GLY A 175 6.86 2.90 -9.25
CA GLY A 175 7.84 1.84 -9.10
C GLY A 175 9.22 2.32 -8.63
N ASN A 176 9.36 3.55 -8.15
CA ASN A 176 10.62 3.97 -7.54
C ASN A 176 10.85 3.22 -6.23
N LEU A 177 12.11 2.86 -5.99
CA LEU A 177 12.58 2.23 -4.76
C LEU A 177 13.37 3.24 -3.93
N LEU A 178 13.17 3.20 -2.62
CA LEU A 178 13.97 3.91 -1.62
C LEU A 178 15.16 3.04 -1.19
N ASP A 179 16.23 3.66 -0.76
CA ASP A 179 17.34 2.98 -0.07
C ASP A 179 16.94 2.66 1.38
N ILE A 180 16.09 1.64 1.54
CA ILE A 180 15.55 1.24 2.84
C ILE A 180 16.66 0.89 3.82
N GLN A 181 17.77 0.28 3.37
CA GLN A 181 18.87 -0.12 4.24
C GLN A 181 19.54 1.11 4.91
N SER A 182 19.79 2.16 4.15
CA SER A 182 20.34 3.41 4.68
C SER A 182 19.35 4.13 5.59
N LEU A 183 18.07 4.19 5.20
CA LEU A 183 17.00 4.79 6.01
C LEU A 183 16.80 4.05 7.34
N ALA A 184 16.77 2.71 7.31
CA ALA A 184 16.67 1.88 8.51
C ALA A 184 17.87 2.08 9.45
N SER A 185 19.08 2.24 8.90
CA SER A 185 20.29 2.52 9.68
C SER A 185 20.19 3.86 10.42
N VAL A 186 19.64 4.89 9.77
CA VAL A 186 19.38 6.19 10.39
C VAL A 186 18.35 6.06 11.50
N CYS A 187 17.20 5.44 11.22
CA CYS A 187 16.15 5.24 12.22
C CYS A 187 16.67 4.49 13.45
N LYS A 188 17.43 3.41 13.25
CA LYS A 188 18.05 2.63 14.34
C LYS A 188 19.04 3.45 15.17
N LYS A 189 19.87 4.29 14.52
CA LYS A 189 20.82 5.18 15.18
C LYS A 189 20.13 6.13 16.18
N HIS A 190 18.93 6.60 15.84
CA HIS A 190 18.15 7.53 16.65
C HIS A 190 17.06 6.86 17.50
N ASN A 191 17.01 5.51 17.52
CA ASN A 191 15.99 4.74 18.26
C ASN A 191 14.55 5.10 17.85
N VAL A 192 14.32 5.31 16.55
CA VAL A 192 13.03 5.59 15.92
C VAL A 192 12.60 4.38 15.10
N LEU A 193 11.35 3.95 15.20
CA LEU A 193 10.84 2.82 14.42
C LEU A 193 10.60 3.19 12.97
N LEU A 194 10.89 2.26 12.05
CA LEU A 194 10.65 2.40 10.63
C LEU A 194 9.53 1.48 10.17
N ALA A 195 8.40 2.06 9.75
CA ALA A 195 7.27 1.35 9.16
C ALA A 195 7.19 1.62 7.65
N ILE A 196 7.07 0.55 6.85
CA ILE A 196 7.03 0.64 5.40
C ILE A 196 5.71 0.10 4.84
N ASP A 197 5.03 0.93 4.06
CA ASP A 197 3.95 0.53 3.18
C ASP A 197 4.54 -0.04 1.88
N ASN A 198 4.66 -1.36 1.84
CA ASN A 198 5.19 -2.12 0.71
C ASN A 198 4.05 -2.73 -0.13
N ALA A 199 2.89 -2.09 -0.18
CA ALA A 199 1.70 -2.63 -0.83
C ALA A 199 1.93 -3.11 -2.28
N HIS A 200 2.88 -2.53 -3.01
CA HIS A 200 3.24 -2.93 -4.37
C HIS A 200 4.45 -3.87 -4.44
N GLY A 201 5.05 -4.24 -3.31
CA GLY A 201 6.37 -4.88 -3.29
C GLY A 201 6.43 -6.27 -2.63
N ALA A 202 5.31 -6.97 -2.41
CA ALA A 202 5.33 -8.30 -1.77
C ALA A 202 6.29 -9.28 -2.45
N TYR A 203 6.41 -9.22 -3.79
CA TYR A 203 7.30 -10.07 -4.57
C TYR A 203 8.80 -9.76 -4.39
N LEU A 204 9.14 -8.57 -3.87
CA LEU A 204 10.54 -8.12 -3.65
C LEU A 204 11.30 -9.07 -2.71
N ARG A 205 10.59 -9.78 -1.83
CA ARG A 205 11.13 -10.82 -0.96
C ARG A 205 11.78 -11.96 -1.75
N PHE A 206 11.27 -12.24 -2.93
CA PHE A 206 11.65 -13.40 -3.73
C PHE A 206 12.68 -13.06 -4.81
N LEU A 207 13.18 -11.82 -4.83
CA LEU A 207 14.31 -11.40 -5.65
C LEU A 207 15.65 -11.90 -5.06
N GLU A 208 16.69 -11.90 -5.88
CA GLU A 208 18.06 -12.26 -5.48
C GLU A 208 19.04 -11.17 -5.93
N PRO A 209 19.54 -10.31 -5.01
CA PRO A 209 19.23 -10.25 -3.59
C PRO A 209 17.81 -9.76 -3.31
N SER A 210 17.28 -10.05 -2.13
CA SER A 210 15.98 -9.52 -1.68
C SER A 210 16.00 -8.01 -1.56
N LEU A 211 14.91 -7.37 -2.00
CA LEU A 211 14.68 -5.93 -1.84
C LEU A 211 13.49 -5.65 -0.91
N HIS A 212 13.02 -6.65 -0.19
CA HIS A 212 11.91 -6.51 0.74
C HIS A 212 12.30 -5.69 1.97
N PRO A 213 11.47 -4.74 2.43
CA PRO A 213 11.82 -3.80 3.51
C PRO A 213 12.27 -4.48 4.81
N ILE A 214 11.66 -5.61 5.19
CA ILE A 214 12.06 -6.36 6.39
C ILE A 214 13.51 -6.86 6.27
N ASP A 215 13.92 -7.38 5.13
CA ASP A 215 15.31 -7.83 4.91
C ASP A 215 16.31 -6.68 4.90
N LEU A 216 15.83 -5.48 4.58
CA LEU A 216 16.62 -4.26 4.54
C LEU A 216 16.59 -3.47 5.87
N GLY A 217 15.91 -4.00 6.89
CA GLY A 217 15.97 -3.49 8.26
C GLY A 217 14.80 -2.65 8.72
N ALA A 218 13.66 -2.63 7.99
CA ALA A 218 12.43 -2.06 8.49
C ALA A 218 11.89 -2.85 9.69
N ASP A 219 11.28 -2.16 10.66
CA ASP A 219 10.70 -2.78 11.85
C ASP A 219 9.31 -3.36 11.57
N LEU A 220 8.50 -2.64 10.80
CA LEU A 220 7.14 -2.97 10.42
C LEU A 220 6.97 -2.85 8.91
N CYS A 221 6.24 -3.77 8.30
CA CYS A 221 5.96 -3.72 6.87
C CYS A 221 4.58 -4.29 6.57
N CYS A 222 3.88 -3.74 5.58
CA CYS A 222 2.66 -4.35 5.06
C CYS A 222 2.73 -4.58 3.56
N ASP A 223 2.24 -5.74 3.12
CA ASP A 223 2.15 -6.14 1.73
C ASP A 223 0.69 -6.30 1.30
N SER A 224 0.28 -5.67 0.19
CA SER A 224 -0.94 -6.11 -0.50
C SER A 224 -0.61 -7.32 -1.37
N ALA A 225 -0.70 -8.52 -0.77
CA ALA A 225 -0.35 -9.77 -1.45
C ALA A 225 -1.05 -9.91 -2.80
N HIS A 226 -2.33 -9.53 -2.87
CA HIS A 226 -3.15 -9.62 -4.07
C HIS A 226 -2.68 -8.75 -5.26
N LYS A 227 -1.79 -7.77 -5.04
CA LYS A 227 -1.30 -6.91 -6.13
C LYS A 227 -0.18 -7.57 -6.95
N THR A 228 0.64 -8.40 -6.32
CA THR A 228 1.85 -8.94 -6.96
C THR A 228 2.05 -10.45 -6.77
N LEU A 229 1.28 -11.09 -5.91
CA LEU A 229 1.30 -12.53 -5.65
C LEU A 229 -0.04 -13.18 -6.06
N PRO A 230 -0.12 -14.52 -6.22
CA PRO A 230 -1.33 -15.21 -6.66
C PRO A 230 -2.39 -15.32 -5.55
N VAL A 231 -2.85 -14.18 -5.08
CA VAL A 231 -3.78 -14.06 -3.95
C VAL A 231 -5.04 -13.32 -4.40
N LEU A 232 -6.20 -13.69 -3.86
CA LEU A 232 -7.45 -13.01 -4.14
C LEU A 232 -7.44 -11.57 -3.59
N THR A 233 -8.14 -10.66 -4.28
CA THR A 233 -8.28 -9.27 -3.87
C THR A 233 -8.71 -9.15 -2.42
N GLY A 234 -8.03 -8.32 -1.65
CA GLY A 234 -8.22 -8.14 -0.21
C GLY A 234 -7.24 -8.95 0.65
N GLY A 235 -6.51 -9.91 0.07
CA GLY A 235 -5.45 -10.63 0.80
C GLY A 235 -4.20 -9.77 0.96
N ALA A 236 -3.69 -9.69 2.18
CA ALA A 236 -2.50 -8.91 2.53
C ALA A 236 -1.74 -9.57 3.69
N TYR A 237 -0.51 -9.13 3.88
CA TYR A 237 0.34 -9.52 5.00
C TYR A 237 0.72 -8.29 5.84
N LEU A 238 0.78 -8.50 7.15
CA LEU A 238 1.49 -7.64 8.09
C LEU A 238 2.73 -8.37 8.57
N HIS A 239 3.89 -7.73 8.45
CA HIS A 239 5.18 -8.29 8.86
C HIS A 239 5.76 -7.48 10.00
N LEU A 240 6.22 -8.19 11.03
CA LEU A 240 6.93 -7.64 12.18
C LEU A 240 8.34 -8.23 12.22
N SER A 241 9.35 -7.36 12.28
CA SER A 241 10.73 -7.81 12.39
C SER A 241 11.03 -8.42 13.76
N ASP A 242 12.12 -9.21 13.84
CA ASP A 242 12.56 -9.80 15.12
C ASP A 242 13.03 -8.76 16.14
N SER A 243 13.31 -7.52 15.70
CA SER A 243 13.74 -6.43 16.59
C SER A 243 12.61 -5.91 17.51
N LEU A 244 11.35 -6.16 17.15
CA LEU A 244 10.21 -5.66 17.90
C LEU A 244 9.96 -6.45 19.19
N ASN A 245 9.33 -5.78 20.17
CA ASN A 245 8.96 -6.38 21.44
C ASN A 245 8.04 -7.58 21.27
N GLN A 246 8.37 -8.69 21.90
CA GLN A 246 7.60 -9.94 21.83
C GLN A 246 6.16 -9.78 22.33
N VAL A 247 5.91 -8.90 23.29
CA VAL A 247 4.55 -8.62 23.79
C VAL A 247 3.66 -8.14 22.66
N TRP A 248 4.13 -7.23 21.82
CA TRP A 248 3.34 -6.73 20.69
C TRP A 248 3.06 -7.78 19.65
N LYS A 249 4.04 -8.65 19.38
CA LYS A 249 3.87 -9.76 18.45
C LYS A 249 2.76 -10.73 18.90
N ASN A 250 2.60 -10.92 20.20
CA ASN A 250 1.54 -11.75 20.76
C ASN A 250 0.16 -11.09 20.65
N ASP A 251 0.10 -9.77 20.71
CA ASP A 251 -1.16 -9.02 20.74
C ASP A 251 -1.62 -8.50 19.37
N VAL A 252 -0.81 -8.67 18.30
CA VAL A 252 -1.13 -8.19 16.94
C VAL A 252 -2.52 -8.62 16.48
N LYS A 253 -2.89 -9.87 16.69
CA LYS A 253 -4.19 -10.39 16.27
C LYS A 253 -5.34 -9.70 16.99
N HIS A 254 -5.20 -9.43 18.28
CA HIS A 254 -6.16 -8.66 19.04
C HIS A 254 -6.29 -7.21 18.51
N PHE A 255 -5.17 -6.58 18.13
CA PHE A 255 -5.20 -5.25 17.53
C PHE A 255 -5.81 -5.25 16.13
N MET A 256 -5.61 -6.31 15.35
CA MET A 256 -6.27 -6.47 14.04
C MET A 256 -7.80 -6.55 14.18
N GLU A 257 -8.30 -7.19 15.21
CA GLU A 257 -9.74 -7.30 15.48
C GLU A 257 -10.42 -5.94 15.67
N TYR A 258 -9.72 -4.94 16.25
CA TYR A 258 -10.29 -3.59 16.48
C TYR A 258 -10.70 -2.87 15.19
N PHE A 259 -10.07 -3.18 14.08
CA PHE A 259 -10.28 -2.50 12.79
C PHE A 259 -10.90 -3.39 11.73
N SER A 260 -11.16 -4.65 12.04
CA SER A 260 -11.60 -5.65 11.08
C SER A 260 -13.07 -6.04 11.26
N SER A 261 -13.58 -6.77 10.27
CA SER A 261 -14.81 -7.54 10.43
C SER A 261 -14.56 -8.79 11.26
N THR A 262 -15.47 -9.13 12.15
CA THR A 262 -15.46 -10.41 12.88
C THR A 262 -15.85 -11.61 12.00
N SER A 263 -16.10 -11.40 10.70
CA SER A 263 -16.40 -12.45 9.72
C SER A 263 -15.40 -12.37 8.56
N PRO A 264 -14.13 -12.77 8.76
CA PRO A 264 -13.12 -12.74 7.71
C PRO A 264 -13.42 -13.76 6.62
N SER A 265 -13.10 -13.42 5.37
CA SER A 265 -13.32 -14.31 4.22
C SER A 265 -12.35 -15.49 4.21
N TYR A 266 -12.87 -16.71 4.34
CA TYR A 266 -12.05 -17.93 4.20
C TYR A 266 -11.53 -18.14 2.78
N LEU A 267 -12.20 -17.62 1.75
CA LEU A 267 -11.68 -17.65 0.38
C LEU A 267 -10.39 -16.83 0.26
N ILE A 268 -10.34 -15.66 0.89
CA ILE A 268 -9.12 -14.83 0.91
C ILE A 268 -8.02 -15.55 1.69
N MET A 269 -8.32 -16.08 2.89
CA MET A 269 -7.32 -16.80 3.71
C MET A 269 -6.81 -18.06 3.00
N ALA A 270 -7.68 -18.83 2.36
CA ALA A 270 -7.29 -19.99 1.55
C ALA A 270 -6.40 -19.58 0.36
N SER A 271 -6.64 -18.42 -0.25
CA SER A 271 -5.76 -17.93 -1.32
C SER A 271 -4.36 -17.53 -0.81
N LEU A 272 -4.25 -16.97 0.40
CA LEU A 272 -2.98 -16.70 1.07
C LEU A 272 -2.23 -18.00 1.41
N ASP A 273 -2.96 -19.00 1.90
CA ASP A 273 -2.44 -20.33 2.20
C ASP A 273 -1.94 -21.06 0.94
N ALA A 274 -2.72 -21.06 -0.14
CA ALA A 274 -2.32 -21.60 -1.44
C ALA A 274 -1.07 -20.91 -2.01
N ALA A 275 -0.99 -19.59 -1.82
CA ALA A 275 0.18 -18.83 -2.25
C ALA A 275 1.45 -19.29 -1.55
N ASN A 276 1.43 -19.72 -0.28
CA ASN A 276 2.60 -20.24 0.42
C ASN A 276 3.28 -21.40 -0.31
N GLU A 277 2.50 -22.35 -0.84
CA GLU A 277 3.05 -23.48 -1.60
C GLU A 277 3.73 -23.02 -2.88
N VAL A 278 3.09 -22.10 -3.62
CA VAL A 278 3.64 -21.55 -4.86
C VAL A 278 4.93 -20.76 -4.58
N LEU A 279 4.94 -19.96 -3.53
CA LEU A 279 6.10 -19.14 -3.12
C LEU A 279 7.29 -20.01 -2.67
N ASP A 280 7.01 -21.15 -2.00
CA ASP A 280 8.02 -22.12 -1.56
C ASP A 280 8.63 -22.91 -2.71
N THR A 281 7.91 -23.12 -3.80
CA THR A 281 8.28 -24.09 -4.85
C THR A 281 8.68 -23.46 -6.17
N THR A 282 7.77 -22.77 -6.84
CA THR A 282 7.92 -22.38 -8.25
C THR A 282 8.09 -20.88 -8.48
N PHE A 283 7.68 -20.06 -7.52
CA PHE A 283 7.54 -18.62 -7.74
C PHE A 283 8.85 -17.93 -8.11
N ARG A 284 9.98 -18.23 -7.44
CA ARG A 284 11.27 -17.59 -7.72
C ARG A 284 11.71 -17.78 -9.18
N ASN A 285 11.55 -18.99 -9.72
CA ASN A 285 11.89 -19.28 -11.10
C ASN A 285 10.97 -18.55 -12.06
N SER A 286 9.66 -18.63 -11.83
CA SER A 286 8.64 -17.94 -12.65
C SER A 286 8.82 -16.41 -12.61
N LEU A 287 9.19 -15.86 -11.44
CA LEU A 287 9.49 -14.43 -11.27
C LEU A 287 10.72 -14.02 -12.09
N SER A 288 11.81 -14.78 -12.01
CA SER A 288 13.04 -14.53 -12.77
C SER A 288 12.77 -14.53 -14.28
N GLU A 289 12.04 -15.54 -14.77
CA GLU A 289 11.65 -15.62 -16.19
C GLU A 289 10.75 -14.45 -16.60
N CYS A 290 9.84 -14.02 -15.72
CA CYS A 290 8.97 -12.90 -15.99
C CYS A 290 9.76 -11.59 -16.07
N ILE A 291 10.68 -11.35 -15.14
CA ILE A 291 11.56 -10.17 -15.15
C ILE A 291 12.35 -10.10 -16.45
N GLN A 292 12.95 -11.21 -16.89
CA GLN A 292 13.68 -11.24 -18.18
C GLN A 292 12.78 -10.85 -19.37
N ARG A 293 11.53 -11.32 -19.38
CA ARG A 293 10.56 -10.95 -20.44
C ARG A 293 10.18 -9.47 -20.36
N VAL A 294 9.95 -8.96 -19.15
CA VAL A 294 9.63 -7.55 -18.91
C VAL A 294 10.79 -6.64 -19.33
N ASP A 295 12.01 -7.00 -18.99
CA ASP A 295 13.22 -6.25 -19.39
C ASP A 295 13.42 -6.27 -20.92
N GLY A 296 13.18 -7.41 -21.56
CA GLY A 296 13.18 -7.51 -23.02
C GLY A 296 12.16 -6.54 -23.65
N LEU A 297 10.93 -6.52 -23.12
CA LEU A 297 9.89 -5.61 -23.56
C LEU A 297 10.27 -4.13 -23.31
N LYS A 298 10.76 -3.78 -22.12
CA LYS A 298 11.25 -2.41 -21.81
C LYS A 298 12.28 -1.97 -22.83
N ASN A 299 13.26 -2.84 -23.12
CA ASN A 299 14.31 -2.54 -24.10
C ASN A 299 13.73 -2.30 -25.52
N THR A 300 12.79 -3.11 -25.97
CA THR A 300 12.12 -2.93 -27.26
C THR A 300 11.37 -1.59 -27.30
N LEU A 301 10.63 -1.24 -26.24
CA LEU A 301 9.90 0.02 -26.17
C LEU A 301 10.84 1.24 -26.18
N VAL A 302 11.97 1.16 -25.47
CA VAL A 302 13.01 2.22 -25.49
C VAL A 302 13.60 2.38 -26.90
N GLN A 303 13.90 1.28 -27.58
CA GLN A 303 14.38 1.32 -28.98
C GLN A 303 13.35 1.93 -29.93
N TYR A 304 12.06 1.72 -29.65
CA TYR A 304 10.97 2.31 -30.44
C TYR A 304 10.77 3.81 -30.16
N GLY A 305 11.35 4.32 -29.05
CA GLY A 305 11.37 5.74 -28.69
C GLY A 305 10.53 6.12 -27.49
N TYR A 306 10.02 5.16 -26.72
CA TYR A 306 9.37 5.42 -25.43
C TYR A 306 10.38 5.73 -24.34
N THR A 307 10.02 6.60 -23.41
CA THR A 307 10.77 6.84 -22.17
C THR A 307 10.22 5.99 -21.05
N ILE A 308 10.99 5.00 -20.62
CA ILE A 308 10.66 4.10 -19.52
C ILE A 308 11.37 4.57 -18.26
N LEU A 309 10.64 4.74 -17.15
CA LEU A 309 11.26 5.08 -15.87
C LEU A 309 11.98 3.85 -15.29
N SER A 310 13.15 4.09 -14.69
CA SER A 310 13.87 3.07 -13.92
C SER A 310 13.21 2.89 -12.56
N GLY A 311 13.13 1.65 -12.08
CA GLY A 311 12.51 1.36 -10.79
C GLY A 311 12.51 -0.14 -10.51
N GLU A 312 11.51 -0.60 -9.78
CA GLU A 312 11.31 -2.01 -9.50
C GLU A 312 11.20 -2.85 -10.79
N PRO A 313 11.68 -4.12 -10.79
CA PRO A 313 11.84 -4.87 -12.03
C PRO A 313 10.54 -5.22 -12.75
N MET A 314 9.44 -5.47 -12.02
CA MET A 314 8.19 -5.95 -12.61
C MET A 314 7.33 -4.84 -13.21
N LYS A 315 7.45 -3.61 -12.75
CA LYS A 315 6.62 -2.49 -13.20
C LYS A 315 7.16 -1.86 -14.49
N ILE A 316 6.28 -1.54 -15.41
CA ILE A 316 6.59 -0.79 -16.64
C ILE A 316 5.90 0.56 -16.52
N THR A 317 6.69 1.60 -16.26
CA THR A 317 6.21 2.98 -16.15
C THR A 317 6.73 3.79 -17.33
N ILE A 318 5.82 4.30 -18.14
CA ILE A 318 6.13 5.05 -19.39
C ILE A 318 5.78 6.51 -19.17
N SER A 319 6.77 7.40 -19.39
CA SER A 319 6.54 8.83 -19.59
C SER A 319 6.00 9.04 -21.02
N THR A 320 4.72 9.35 -21.16
CA THR A 320 4.05 9.32 -22.46
C THR A 320 4.19 10.61 -23.25
N LYS A 321 4.38 11.75 -22.58
CA LYS A 321 4.47 13.06 -23.22
C LYS A 321 5.67 13.22 -24.15
N GLU A 322 6.77 12.56 -23.85
CA GLU A 322 7.95 12.54 -24.72
C GLU A 322 7.72 11.77 -26.02
N PHE A 323 6.72 10.90 -26.03
CA PHE A 323 6.26 10.20 -27.23
C PHE A 323 5.14 10.97 -27.96
N GLY A 324 4.65 12.07 -27.39
CA GLY A 324 3.66 12.97 -27.98
C GLY A 324 2.21 12.69 -27.61
N TYR A 325 1.99 11.97 -26.49
CA TYR A 325 0.65 11.64 -25.98
C TYR A 325 0.57 11.87 -24.49
N THR A 326 -0.64 12.09 -23.99
CA THR A 326 -0.93 11.96 -22.57
C THR A 326 -1.04 10.48 -22.20
N GLY A 327 -0.87 10.14 -20.91
CA GLY A 327 -1.10 8.76 -20.47
C GLY A 327 -2.55 8.32 -20.66
N ASN A 328 -3.52 9.24 -20.53
CA ASN A 328 -4.93 8.97 -20.85
C ASN A 328 -5.13 8.52 -22.31
N GLU A 329 -4.49 9.21 -23.27
CA GLU A 329 -4.58 8.84 -24.70
C GLU A 329 -3.96 7.47 -24.96
N ILE A 330 -2.77 7.18 -24.41
CA ILE A 330 -2.15 5.85 -24.54
C ILE A 330 -3.00 4.77 -23.87
N ALA A 331 -3.58 5.05 -22.69
CA ALA A 331 -4.45 4.10 -22.00
C ALA A 331 -5.69 3.74 -22.86
N ASN A 332 -6.30 4.74 -23.50
CA ASN A 332 -7.43 4.50 -24.42
C ASN A 332 -7.03 3.61 -25.61
N LEU A 333 -5.88 3.89 -26.22
CA LEU A 333 -5.35 3.06 -27.34
C LEU A 333 -5.05 1.62 -26.90
N LEU A 334 -4.54 1.43 -25.67
CA LEU A 334 -4.34 0.09 -25.11
C LEU A 334 -5.67 -0.62 -24.85
N MET A 335 -6.68 0.07 -24.32
CA MET A 335 -8.01 -0.50 -24.09
C MET A 335 -8.71 -0.90 -25.40
N GLU A 336 -8.46 -0.20 -26.51
CA GLU A 336 -8.91 -0.63 -27.86
C GLU A 336 -8.25 -1.95 -28.30
N CYS A 337 -7.08 -2.29 -27.73
CA CYS A 337 -6.40 -3.57 -27.92
C CYS A 337 -6.74 -4.61 -26.82
N ASP A 338 -7.77 -4.41 -26.01
CA ASP A 338 -8.12 -5.22 -24.83
C ASP A 338 -6.98 -5.35 -23.81
N ILE A 339 -6.21 -4.26 -23.61
CA ILE A 339 -5.15 -4.16 -22.62
C ILE A 339 -5.52 -3.10 -21.60
N TYR A 340 -5.65 -3.49 -20.33
CA TYR A 340 -6.05 -2.60 -19.24
C TYR A 340 -4.85 -2.26 -18.36
N PRO A 341 -4.41 -0.98 -18.33
CA PRO A 341 -3.29 -0.55 -17.46
C PRO A 341 -3.72 -0.47 -16.00
N GLU A 342 -2.75 -0.58 -15.10
CA GLU A 342 -2.97 -0.40 -13.65
C GLU A 342 -3.29 1.07 -13.30
N PHE A 343 -2.58 2.00 -13.95
CA PHE A 343 -2.71 3.42 -13.67
C PHE A 343 -2.37 4.23 -14.91
N TYR A 344 -3.02 5.38 -15.04
CA TYR A 344 -2.69 6.39 -16.05
C TYR A 344 -3.18 7.76 -15.61
N ASP A 345 -2.44 8.79 -16.03
CA ASP A 345 -2.78 10.20 -15.83
C ASP A 345 -2.35 11.03 -17.05
N SER A 346 -2.21 12.35 -16.86
CA SER A 346 -1.76 13.23 -17.93
C SER A 346 -0.30 13.00 -18.36
N ASP A 347 0.53 12.36 -17.51
CA ASP A 347 1.98 12.28 -17.69
C ASP A 347 2.48 10.85 -17.92
N TYR A 348 1.84 9.87 -17.28
CA TYR A 348 2.34 8.51 -17.18
C TYR A 348 1.28 7.46 -17.47
N ILE A 349 1.77 6.28 -17.84
CA ILE A 349 1.01 5.04 -17.79
C ILE A 349 1.83 4.00 -17.03
N VAL A 350 1.18 3.23 -16.18
CA VAL A 350 1.80 2.18 -15.37
C VAL A 350 1.15 0.84 -15.68
N LEU A 351 1.98 -0.14 -16.00
CA LEU A 351 1.59 -1.53 -16.25
C LEU A 351 2.26 -2.41 -15.20
N MET A 352 1.52 -3.38 -14.68
CA MET A 352 1.96 -4.31 -13.65
C MET A 352 1.89 -5.76 -14.14
N PRO A 353 2.86 -6.19 -14.97
CA PRO A 353 2.98 -7.61 -15.31
C PRO A 353 3.23 -8.47 -14.07
N SER A 354 2.89 -9.74 -14.18
CA SER A 354 3.16 -10.76 -13.17
C SER A 354 3.62 -12.07 -13.82
N PRO A 355 4.17 -13.02 -13.07
CA PRO A 355 4.51 -14.35 -13.61
C PRO A 355 3.34 -15.09 -14.24
N TYR A 356 2.10 -14.65 -13.99
CA TYR A 356 0.87 -15.25 -14.51
C TYR A 356 0.41 -14.66 -15.84
N ASN A 357 1.05 -13.57 -16.30
CA ASN A 357 0.82 -13.10 -17.67
C ASN A 357 1.45 -14.07 -18.69
N THR A 358 0.70 -14.36 -19.73
CA THR A 358 1.18 -15.21 -20.82
C THR A 358 2.21 -14.48 -21.71
N LYS A 359 2.95 -15.24 -22.51
CA LYS A 359 3.83 -14.64 -23.52
C LYS A 359 3.02 -13.83 -24.55
N ASP A 360 1.79 -14.28 -24.85
CA ASP A 360 0.91 -13.63 -25.80
C ASP A 360 0.40 -12.29 -25.27
N ASP A 361 0.15 -12.15 -23.94
CA ASP A 361 -0.23 -10.88 -23.33
C ASP A 361 0.87 -9.83 -23.51
N LEU A 362 2.11 -10.18 -23.21
CA LEU A 362 3.25 -9.26 -23.38
C LEU A 362 3.53 -8.95 -24.85
N LYS A 363 3.35 -9.93 -25.74
CA LYS A 363 3.50 -9.71 -27.19
C LYS A 363 2.41 -8.81 -27.75
N ARG A 364 1.17 -8.95 -27.29
CA ARG A 364 0.06 -8.06 -27.64
C ARG A 364 0.34 -6.63 -27.17
N LEU A 365 0.85 -6.45 -25.94
CA LEU A 365 1.25 -5.15 -25.43
C LEU A 365 2.36 -4.52 -26.29
N GLU A 366 3.42 -5.28 -26.62
CA GLU A 366 4.48 -4.84 -27.52
C GLU A 366 3.94 -4.41 -28.88
N THR A 367 3.11 -5.24 -29.48
CA THR A 367 2.54 -4.98 -30.81
C THR A 367 1.67 -3.72 -30.82
N CYS A 368 0.84 -3.55 -29.77
CA CYS A 368 -0.02 -2.37 -29.65
C CYS A 368 0.82 -1.10 -29.48
N LEU A 369 1.77 -1.06 -28.52
CA LEU A 369 2.61 0.12 -28.28
C LEU A 369 3.52 0.45 -29.47
N CYS A 370 4.13 -0.55 -30.09
CA CYS A 370 4.96 -0.34 -31.28
C CYS A 370 4.15 0.00 -32.57
N GLY A 371 2.84 -0.19 -32.54
CA GLY A 371 1.94 0.24 -33.62
C GLY A 371 1.51 1.71 -33.54
N ILE A 372 1.75 2.37 -32.39
CA ILE A 372 1.38 3.78 -32.18
C ILE A 372 2.41 4.68 -32.89
N GLU A 373 1.94 5.57 -33.77
CA GLU A 373 2.79 6.54 -34.44
C GLU A 373 3.22 7.65 -33.48
N ARG A 374 4.52 7.97 -33.45
CA ARG A 374 5.06 9.03 -32.62
C ARG A 374 4.58 10.40 -33.08
N LYS A 375 4.14 11.24 -32.13
CA LYS A 375 3.75 12.64 -32.35
C LYS A 375 4.79 13.61 -31.81
N PRO A 376 4.66 14.94 -32.09
CA PRO A 376 5.47 15.95 -31.46
C PRO A 376 5.34 15.93 -29.94
N ILE A 377 6.46 16.16 -29.24
CA ILE A 377 6.54 16.15 -27.77
C ILE A 377 5.55 17.14 -27.16
N LEU A 378 4.83 16.72 -26.13
CA LEU A 378 3.98 17.58 -25.31
C LEU A 378 4.83 18.26 -24.23
N VAL A 379 4.87 19.58 -24.25
CA VAL A 379 5.76 20.38 -23.38
C VAL A 379 5.13 20.79 -22.04
N ASN A 380 3.83 20.60 -21.86
CA ASN A 380 3.16 20.96 -20.60
C ASN A 380 3.59 20.00 -19.47
N LYS A 381 4.03 20.57 -18.37
CA LYS A 381 4.48 19.86 -17.17
C LYS A 381 3.51 20.10 -16.02
N PRO A 382 3.41 19.17 -15.04
CA PRO A 382 2.64 19.42 -13.83
C PRO A 382 3.18 20.67 -13.12
N PRO A 383 2.32 21.51 -12.54
CA PRO A 383 2.74 22.63 -11.72
C PRO A 383 3.57 22.17 -10.54
N LYS A 384 4.44 23.01 -9.99
CA LYS A 384 5.24 22.67 -8.82
C LYS A 384 4.36 22.63 -7.56
N LEU A 385 4.43 21.58 -6.76
CA LEU A 385 3.77 21.54 -5.47
C LEU A 385 4.58 22.33 -4.44
N GLU A 386 3.95 23.30 -3.82
CA GLU A 386 4.50 24.01 -2.68
C GLU A 386 3.93 23.44 -1.39
N GLN A 387 4.70 23.53 -0.32
CA GLN A 387 4.25 23.11 1.00
C GLN A 387 3.09 23.98 1.47
N SER A 388 1.94 23.34 1.73
CA SER A 388 0.77 24.03 2.25
C SER A 388 0.89 24.32 3.74
N LYS A 389 0.29 25.43 4.19
CA LYS A 389 0.27 25.78 5.62
C LYS A 389 -0.69 24.87 6.37
N LYS A 390 -0.24 24.22 7.45
CA LYS A 390 -1.09 23.49 8.39
C LYS A 390 -1.91 24.47 9.22
N ALA A 391 -3.24 24.36 9.16
CA ALA A 391 -4.19 25.16 9.96
C ALA A 391 -4.72 24.39 11.18
N MET A 392 -4.87 23.06 11.04
CA MET A 392 -5.30 22.17 12.11
C MET A 392 -4.73 20.76 11.88
N ASN A 393 -4.88 19.86 12.84
CA ASN A 393 -4.46 18.48 12.64
C ASN A 393 -5.45 17.70 11.75
N VAL A 394 -5.01 16.55 11.25
CA VAL A 394 -5.80 15.72 10.31
C VAL A 394 -7.12 15.27 10.93
N ARG A 395 -7.11 14.87 12.22
CA ARG A 395 -8.29 14.44 12.95
C ARG A 395 -9.32 15.58 13.05
N GLN A 396 -8.90 16.76 13.47
CA GLN A 396 -9.77 17.92 13.56
C GLN A 396 -10.43 18.22 12.22
N ALA A 397 -9.67 18.21 11.13
CA ALA A 397 -10.18 18.48 9.79
C ALA A 397 -11.20 17.44 9.32
N LEU A 398 -10.91 16.15 9.50
CA LEU A 398 -11.77 15.06 9.03
C LEU A 398 -13.07 14.93 9.85
N PHE A 399 -13.05 15.29 11.13
CA PHE A 399 -14.23 15.24 12.00
C PHE A 399 -15.04 16.55 12.04
N SER A 400 -14.54 17.61 11.41
CA SER A 400 -15.26 18.88 11.28
C SER A 400 -16.42 18.79 10.29
N SER A 401 -17.47 19.60 10.52
CA SER A 401 -18.48 19.82 9.48
C SER A 401 -17.83 20.33 8.21
N SER A 402 -18.26 19.86 7.05
CA SER A 402 -17.60 20.17 5.77
C SER A 402 -18.62 20.47 4.66
N ILE A 403 -18.17 21.22 3.68
CA ILE A 403 -18.91 21.51 2.45
C ILE A 403 -18.04 21.16 1.24
N THR A 404 -18.67 20.85 0.11
CA THR A 404 -17.97 20.66 -1.16
C THR A 404 -18.00 21.97 -1.94
N LEU A 405 -16.84 22.41 -2.39
CA LEU A 405 -16.66 23.60 -3.22
C LEU A 405 -16.05 23.21 -4.57
N ASP A 406 -16.33 24.01 -5.59
CA ASP A 406 -15.53 24.05 -6.81
C ASP A 406 -14.08 24.43 -6.46
N VAL A 407 -13.10 23.75 -7.07
CA VAL A 407 -11.67 24.00 -6.80
C VAL A 407 -11.30 25.47 -7.02
N SER A 408 -11.90 26.14 -8.02
CA SER A 408 -11.64 27.56 -8.28
C SER A 408 -12.10 28.51 -7.16
N LYS A 409 -12.97 28.03 -6.26
CA LYS A 409 -13.54 28.81 -5.13
C LYS A 409 -12.95 28.40 -3.77
N SER A 410 -11.99 27.51 -3.76
CA SER A 410 -11.47 26.90 -2.52
C SER A 410 -10.21 27.57 -1.95
N LEU A 411 -9.70 28.61 -2.61
CA LEU A 411 -8.50 29.33 -2.15
C LEU A 411 -8.64 29.82 -0.71
N GLY A 412 -7.64 29.50 0.12
CA GLY A 412 -7.60 29.91 1.53
C GLY A 412 -8.46 29.07 2.46
N GLN A 413 -9.30 28.18 1.93
CA GLN A 413 -10.11 27.26 2.74
C GLN A 413 -9.26 26.11 3.29
N VAL A 414 -9.69 25.49 4.39
CA VAL A 414 -9.01 24.34 4.97
C VAL A 414 -9.57 23.04 4.39
N CYS A 415 -8.72 22.21 3.82
CA CYS A 415 -9.11 20.89 3.30
C CYS A 415 -9.67 20.00 4.43
N SER A 416 -10.79 19.32 4.18
CA SER A 416 -11.47 18.46 5.18
C SER A 416 -11.59 17.00 4.78
N SER A 417 -11.00 16.59 3.66
CA SER A 417 -11.06 15.19 3.24
C SER A 417 -9.88 14.82 2.37
N VAL A 418 -9.58 13.52 2.33
CA VAL A 418 -8.70 12.95 1.32
C VAL A 418 -9.50 12.89 0.01
N THR A 419 -9.55 14.01 -0.71
CA THR A 419 -10.43 14.22 -1.86
C THR A 419 -9.89 13.60 -3.15
N VAL A 420 -8.64 13.18 -3.14
CA VAL A 420 -7.98 12.83 -4.38
C VAL A 420 -7.91 11.32 -4.50
N SER A 421 -8.66 10.80 -5.46
CA SER A 421 -8.37 9.49 -6.02
C SER A 421 -7.05 9.58 -6.78
N CYS A 422 -6.25 8.49 -6.78
CA CYS A 422 -5.12 8.40 -7.68
C CYS A 422 -5.62 8.45 -9.15
N PRO A 423 -5.11 9.31 -10.03
CA PRO A 423 -4.10 10.33 -9.88
C PRO A 423 -4.56 11.63 -9.16
N PRO A 424 -3.63 12.46 -8.64
CA PRO A 424 -2.19 12.21 -8.51
C PRO A 424 -1.87 11.29 -7.33
N ALA A 425 -0.71 10.58 -7.37
CA ALA A 425 -0.29 9.72 -6.28
C ALA A 425 0.11 10.49 -5.01
N ILE A 426 0.56 11.74 -5.17
CA ILE A 426 0.79 12.68 -4.07
C ILE A 426 -0.38 13.65 -3.99
N LEU A 427 -1.01 13.72 -2.81
CA LEU A 427 -2.14 14.60 -2.58
C LEU A 427 -1.72 16.08 -2.68
N PRO A 428 -2.37 16.90 -3.53
CA PRO A 428 -2.07 18.31 -3.65
C PRO A 428 -2.29 19.09 -2.37
N VAL A 429 -3.23 18.64 -1.55
CA VAL A 429 -3.56 19.18 -0.23
C VAL A 429 -4.04 18.04 0.67
N ILE A 430 -3.68 18.06 1.93
CA ILE A 430 -4.06 17.07 2.95
C ILE A 430 -5.10 17.69 3.89
N PRO A 431 -5.99 16.88 4.50
CA PRO A 431 -6.92 17.37 5.51
C PRO A 431 -6.19 18.15 6.62
N GLY A 432 -6.66 19.37 6.90
CA GLY A 432 -6.04 20.28 7.86
C GLY A 432 -5.08 21.29 7.26
N GLU A 433 -4.72 21.17 5.99
CA GLU A 433 -3.93 22.15 5.26
C GLU A 433 -4.81 23.22 4.60
N VAL A 434 -4.26 24.42 4.49
CA VAL A 434 -4.87 25.55 3.75
C VAL A 434 -4.64 25.33 2.26
N ILE A 435 -5.70 25.40 1.47
CA ILE A 435 -5.63 25.28 0.01
C ILE A 435 -4.96 26.53 -0.57
N SER A 436 -3.82 26.34 -1.21
CA SER A 436 -3.02 27.39 -1.85
C SER A 436 -3.34 27.51 -3.34
N GLU A 437 -2.82 28.56 -3.99
CA GLU A 437 -2.87 28.70 -5.45
C GLU A 437 -2.18 27.51 -6.14
N SER A 438 -1.00 27.12 -5.65
CA SER A 438 -0.26 25.95 -6.14
C SER A 438 -1.09 24.68 -6.04
N SER A 439 -1.79 24.43 -4.91
CA SER A 439 -2.68 23.27 -4.77
C SER A 439 -3.83 23.30 -5.79
N ILE A 440 -4.41 24.48 -6.06
CA ILE A 440 -5.47 24.65 -7.06
C ILE A 440 -4.96 24.35 -8.47
N GLU A 441 -3.79 24.87 -8.83
CA GLU A 441 -3.18 24.61 -10.14
C GLU A 441 -2.95 23.13 -10.37
N VAL A 442 -2.45 22.41 -9.36
CA VAL A 442 -2.25 20.95 -9.44
C VAL A 442 -3.57 20.22 -9.55
N MET A 443 -4.56 20.56 -8.74
CA MET A 443 -5.89 19.94 -8.81
C MET A 443 -6.49 20.11 -10.22
N LYS A 444 -6.41 21.31 -10.80
CA LYS A 444 -6.87 21.57 -12.16
C LYS A 444 -6.11 20.78 -13.22
N TYR A 445 -4.78 20.68 -13.07
CA TYR A 445 -3.95 19.93 -13.99
C TYR A 445 -4.33 18.44 -14.07
N TYR A 446 -4.72 17.85 -12.95
CA TYR A 446 -5.20 16.47 -12.87
C TYR A 446 -6.72 16.31 -13.01
N GLY A 447 -7.43 17.38 -13.40
CA GLY A 447 -8.87 17.32 -13.67
C GLY A 447 -9.74 17.18 -12.42
N ILE A 448 -9.24 17.59 -11.25
CA ILE A 448 -10.01 17.60 -10.01
C ILE A 448 -10.87 18.86 -9.99
N GLU A 449 -12.18 18.69 -10.05
CA GLU A 449 -13.13 19.78 -10.17
C GLU A 449 -13.63 20.30 -8.82
N THR A 450 -13.73 19.41 -7.82
CA THR A 450 -14.31 19.74 -6.50
C THR A 450 -13.40 19.30 -5.37
N VAL A 451 -13.48 20.00 -4.24
CA VAL A 451 -12.78 19.69 -3.00
C VAL A 451 -13.68 19.90 -1.79
N ARG A 452 -13.55 19.06 -0.77
CA ARG A 452 -14.25 19.26 0.50
C ARG A 452 -13.39 20.12 1.42
N VAL A 453 -14.04 21.12 2.04
CA VAL A 453 -13.41 22.06 2.97
C VAL A 453 -14.15 22.08 4.30
N VAL A 454 -13.46 22.44 5.37
CA VAL A 454 -14.06 22.67 6.68
C VAL A 454 -15.06 23.80 6.56
N LYS A 455 -16.25 23.62 7.11
CA LYS A 455 -17.27 24.65 7.15
C LYS A 455 -16.93 25.65 8.26
N GLU A 456 -16.81 26.91 7.91
CA GLU A 456 -16.66 28.02 8.87
C GLU A 456 -17.87 28.16 9.81
#